data_83d51269158d3222c541f557a1b8c8c0
#
_entry.id   83d51269158d3222c541f557a1b8c8c0
#
_cell.length_a   1.000
_cell.length_b   1.000
_cell.length_c   1.000
_cell.angle_alpha   90.00
_cell.angle_beta   90.00
_cell.angle_gamma   90.00
#
_symmetry.space_group_name_H-M   'P 1'
#
loop_
_entity.id
_entity.type
_entity.pdbx_description
1 polymer ?
#
loop_
_entity_poly.entity_id
_entity_poly.type
_entity_poly.pdbx_seq_one_letter_code
_entity_poly.pdbx_strand_id
1 'polypeptide(L)'
;DAEIHGCTSFAVSPSGSASGTALIGQTWDMHASAESYISLFHRRPDDGPDSLTMSTAGCLTLIGVNEAGIAVGNNNLQPTDARPGIIYLALLHQALQQTDWNLARQSITDLYRASGHNYMMAHESGTCVDIETTAAEHEEFTVETPWYVHTNHYLSERLKPLENPQQDRCSTEYRIEQITRVLDGGENLLSPEKL
;
A
#
# COMPACT_ATOMS: atom_id res chain seq x y z
N ASP A 1 9.02 -16.73 -20.85
CA ASP A 1 9.43 -16.01 -19.63
C ASP A 1 8.17 -15.73 -18.84
N ALA A 2 8.05 -16.31 -17.62
CA ALA A 2 6.96 -15.98 -16.73
C ALA A 2 7.15 -14.51 -16.32
N GLU A 3 6.21 -13.65 -16.71
CA GLU A 3 6.25 -12.25 -16.29
C GLU A 3 5.99 -12.20 -14.79
N ILE A 4 6.95 -11.67 -14.06
CA ILE A 4 6.85 -11.49 -12.62
C ILE A 4 6.01 -10.23 -12.39
N HIS A 5 4.76 -10.44 -11.99
CA HIS A 5 3.90 -9.35 -11.55
C HIS A 5 3.91 -9.29 -10.03
N GLY A 6 4.05 -8.10 -9.47
CA GLY A 6 4.04 -7.95 -8.04
C GLY A 6 4.20 -6.52 -7.57
N CYS A 7 4.15 -6.37 -6.28
CA CYS A 7 4.43 -5.11 -5.60
C CYS A 7 5.23 -5.40 -4.34
N THR A 8 6.11 -4.48 -3.98
CA THR A 8 6.79 -4.47 -2.69
C THR A 8 6.55 -3.09 -2.10
N SER A 9 5.94 -3.02 -0.93
CA SER A 9 5.75 -1.78 -0.20
C SER A 9 6.50 -1.80 1.12
N PHE A 10 6.86 -0.63 1.59
CA PHE A 10 7.48 -0.44 2.89
C PHE A 10 6.97 0.83 3.56
N ALA A 11 6.97 0.82 4.88
CA ALA A 11 6.81 1.99 5.72
C ALA A 11 8.06 2.14 6.60
N VAL A 12 8.51 3.38 6.77
CA VAL A 12 9.57 3.73 7.73
C VAL A 12 8.94 4.67 8.75
N SER A 13 8.96 4.27 10.01
CA SER A 13 8.45 5.11 11.09
C SER A 13 9.42 6.28 11.37
N PRO A 14 9.01 7.33 12.10
CA PRO A 14 9.91 8.42 12.50
C PRO A 14 11.19 7.95 13.19
N SER A 15 11.15 6.83 13.93
CA SER A 15 12.30 6.27 14.62
C SER A 15 13.33 5.63 13.69
N GLY A 16 12.91 5.18 12.50
CA GLY A 16 13.76 4.62 11.46
C GLY A 16 14.20 5.63 10.39
N SER A 17 13.60 6.83 10.38
CA SER A 17 13.81 7.84 9.36
C SER A 17 14.88 8.86 9.75
N ALA A 18 15.78 9.20 8.83
CA ALA A 18 16.80 10.22 9.03
C ALA A 18 16.22 11.63 9.19
N SER A 19 15.05 11.90 8.62
CA SER A 19 14.34 13.16 8.77
C SER A 19 13.45 13.23 10.00
N GLY A 20 13.24 12.11 10.71
CA GLY A 20 12.29 12.02 11.81
C GLY A 20 10.83 12.10 11.37
N THR A 21 10.56 11.92 10.07
CA THR A 21 9.21 11.86 9.49
C THR A 21 8.91 10.45 8.98
N ALA A 22 7.63 10.07 8.95
CA ALA A 22 7.22 8.81 8.35
C ALA A 22 7.47 8.82 6.83
N LEU A 23 7.92 7.69 6.29
CA LEU A 23 8.07 7.50 4.84
C LEU A 23 7.31 6.25 4.42
N ILE A 24 6.68 6.28 3.25
CA ILE A 24 6.20 5.08 2.57
C ILE A 24 6.74 5.06 1.16
N GLY A 25 6.98 3.86 0.66
CA GLY A 25 7.40 3.66 -0.72
C GLY A 25 6.92 2.33 -1.25
N GLN A 26 6.90 2.21 -2.58
CA GLN A 26 6.40 1.02 -3.27
C GLN A 26 7.08 0.84 -4.62
N THR A 27 7.37 -0.42 -4.98
CA THR A 27 7.57 -0.83 -6.37
C THR A 27 6.28 -1.42 -6.93
N TRP A 28 6.10 -1.29 -8.23
CA TRP A 28 4.97 -1.87 -8.95
C TRP A 28 5.49 -2.57 -10.21
N ASP A 29 5.49 -3.90 -10.18
CA ASP A 29 6.03 -4.74 -11.24
C ASP A 29 4.92 -5.12 -12.20
N MET A 30 4.95 -4.56 -13.42
CA MET A 30 3.94 -4.72 -14.45
C MET A 30 4.59 -4.92 -15.83
N HIS A 31 3.77 -5.29 -16.80
CA HIS A 31 4.20 -5.35 -18.20
C HIS A 31 4.87 -4.06 -18.64
N ALA A 32 5.97 -4.16 -19.37
CA ALA A 32 6.69 -3.00 -19.90
C ALA A 32 5.79 -2.05 -20.73
N SER A 33 4.74 -2.60 -21.36
CA SER A 33 3.74 -1.78 -22.08
C SER A 33 2.96 -0.81 -21.19
N ALA A 34 2.91 -1.03 -19.88
CA ALA A 34 2.21 -0.13 -18.94
C ALA A 34 2.95 1.20 -18.75
N GLU A 35 4.27 1.23 -18.98
CA GLU A 35 5.11 2.42 -18.78
C GLU A 35 4.57 3.66 -19.52
N SER A 36 4.15 3.49 -20.77
CA SER A 36 3.62 4.58 -21.59
C SER A 36 2.29 5.15 -21.10
N TYR A 37 1.60 4.46 -20.20
CA TYR A 37 0.29 4.86 -19.68
C TYR A 37 0.34 5.34 -18.23
N ILE A 38 1.52 5.32 -17.59
CA ILE A 38 1.71 5.86 -16.24
C ILE A 38 1.61 7.38 -16.28
N SER A 39 0.85 7.94 -15.35
CA SER A 39 0.64 9.38 -15.23
C SER A 39 0.67 9.82 -13.78
N LEU A 40 1.26 10.99 -13.54
CA LEU A 40 1.18 11.68 -12.27
C LEU A 40 0.10 12.77 -12.38
N PHE A 41 -0.80 12.79 -11.40
CA PHE A 41 -1.88 13.76 -11.34
C PHE A 41 -1.72 14.64 -10.10
N HIS A 42 -1.76 15.94 -10.28
CA HIS A 42 -2.07 16.87 -9.23
C HIS A 42 -3.56 17.16 -9.28
N ARG A 43 -4.31 16.56 -8.36
CA ARG A 43 -5.76 16.72 -8.26
C ARG A 43 -6.08 17.87 -7.33
N ARG A 44 -6.97 18.75 -7.79
CA ARG A 44 -7.45 19.93 -7.07
C ARG A 44 -8.97 19.95 -7.13
N PRO A 45 -9.64 19.20 -6.25
CA PRO A 45 -11.09 19.19 -6.19
C PRO A 45 -11.62 20.51 -5.62
N ASP A 46 -12.85 20.88 -6.00
CA ASP A 46 -13.53 22.05 -5.39
C ASP A 46 -13.85 21.78 -3.90
N ASP A 47 -14.13 20.52 -3.57
CA ASP A 47 -14.42 20.06 -2.20
C ASP A 47 -13.46 18.92 -1.83
N GLY A 48 -12.54 19.16 -0.90
CA GLY A 48 -11.58 18.18 -0.41
C GLY A 48 -10.13 18.61 -0.60
N PRO A 49 -9.18 17.80 -0.10
CA PRO A 49 -7.77 18.13 -0.12
C PRO A 49 -7.15 17.99 -1.52
N ASP A 50 -6.19 18.84 -1.84
CA ASP A 50 -5.30 18.61 -2.97
C ASP A 50 -4.56 17.28 -2.79
N SER A 51 -4.30 16.58 -3.89
CA SER A 51 -3.54 15.33 -3.83
C SER A 51 -2.62 15.14 -5.03
N LEU A 52 -1.48 14.49 -4.77
CA LEU A 52 -0.58 13.96 -5.79
C LEU A 52 -0.78 12.45 -5.88
N THR A 53 -1.17 11.96 -7.06
CA THR A 53 -1.45 10.55 -7.27
C THR A 53 -0.73 10.03 -8.51
N MET A 54 -0.20 8.81 -8.43
CA MET A 54 0.24 8.05 -9.60
C MET A 54 -0.89 7.12 -10.02
N SER A 55 -1.12 7.03 -11.31
CA SER A 55 -2.09 6.11 -11.88
C SER A 55 -1.72 5.72 -13.31
N THR A 56 -2.44 4.77 -13.88
CA THR A 56 -2.39 4.47 -15.31
C THR A 56 -3.64 4.99 -16.01
N ALA A 57 -3.55 5.22 -17.32
CA ALA A 57 -4.70 5.64 -18.12
C ALA A 57 -5.90 4.71 -17.91
N GLY A 58 -7.05 5.29 -17.57
CA GLY A 58 -8.28 4.56 -17.25
C GLY A 58 -8.47 4.17 -15.79
N CYS A 59 -7.46 4.35 -14.92
CA CYS A 59 -7.55 4.09 -13.49
C CYS A 59 -7.70 5.37 -12.66
N LEU A 60 -8.36 5.27 -11.51
CA LEU A 60 -8.56 6.43 -10.61
C LEU A 60 -7.27 6.79 -9.86
N THR A 61 -6.76 5.90 -9.05
CA THR A 61 -5.60 6.11 -8.16
C THR A 61 -4.96 4.78 -7.86
N LEU A 62 -3.64 4.66 -8.04
CA LEU A 62 -2.86 3.49 -7.64
C LEU A 62 -2.12 3.73 -6.33
N ILE A 63 -1.55 4.92 -6.17
CA ILE A 63 -0.80 5.35 -4.98
C ILE A 63 -0.88 6.87 -4.91
N GLY A 64 -0.78 7.45 -3.74
CA GLY A 64 -0.75 8.91 -3.62
C GLY A 64 -0.61 9.44 -2.20
N VAL A 65 -0.56 10.76 -2.14
CA VAL A 65 -0.53 11.56 -0.91
C VAL A 65 -1.43 12.78 -1.09
N ASN A 66 -2.07 13.22 -0.01
CA ASN A 66 -2.86 14.45 -0.01
C ASN A 66 -2.26 15.53 0.89
N GLU A 67 -2.77 16.76 0.79
CA GLU A 67 -2.29 17.92 1.56
C GLU A 67 -2.60 17.83 3.06
N ALA A 68 -3.52 16.94 3.47
CA ALA A 68 -3.77 16.63 4.88
C ALA A 68 -2.72 15.66 5.47
N GLY A 69 -1.63 15.39 4.74
CA GLY A 69 -0.54 14.53 5.18
C GLY A 69 -0.88 13.03 5.19
N ILE A 70 -1.90 12.61 4.47
CA ILE A 70 -2.29 11.20 4.34
C ILE A 70 -1.67 10.62 3.07
N ALA A 71 -0.85 9.59 3.21
CA ALA A 71 -0.27 8.83 2.11
C ALA A 71 -0.77 7.38 2.12
N VAL A 72 -0.97 6.80 0.93
CA VAL A 72 -1.40 5.41 0.79
C VAL A 72 -0.79 4.76 -0.44
N GLY A 73 -0.28 3.53 -0.26
CA GLY A 73 0.12 2.61 -1.31
C GLY A 73 -0.62 1.28 -1.15
N ASN A 74 -0.46 0.35 -2.10
CA ASN A 74 -1.14 -0.95 -2.02
C ASN A 74 -0.39 -2.09 -2.69
N ASN A 75 -0.62 -3.32 -2.20
CA ASN A 75 -0.20 -4.56 -2.83
C ASN A 75 -1.43 -5.41 -3.13
N ASN A 76 -1.47 -6.04 -4.29
CA ASN A 76 -2.53 -7.00 -4.59
C ASN A 76 -2.40 -8.24 -3.68
N LEU A 77 -3.51 -8.66 -3.08
CA LEU A 77 -3.66 -9.94 -2.38
C LEU A 77 -4.75 -10.75 -3.08
N GLN A 78 -4.66 -12.06 -3.01
CA GLN A 78 -5.58 -12.96 -3.68
C GLN A 78 -6.41 -13.75 -2.66
N PRO A 79 -7.52 -13.22 -2.15
CA PRO A 79 -8.39 -13.97 -1.25
C PRO A 79 -9.32 -14.91 -2.02
N THR A 80 -9.88 -15.89 -1.32
CA THR A 80 -10.87 -16.81 -1.85
C THR A 80 -12.31 -16.28 -1.85
N ASP A 81 -12.56 -15.15 -1.20
CA ASP A 81 -13.88 -14.54 -0.98
C ASP A 81 -14.21 -13.37 -1.94
N ALA A 82 -13.44 -13.21 -3.03
CA ALA A 82 -13.65 -12.14 -4.02
C ALA A 82 -15.09 -12.16 -4.55
N ARG A 83 -15.69 -10.95 -4.69
CA ARG A 83 -17.11 -10.76 -5.03
C ARG A 83 -17.33 -9.45 -5.78
N PRO A 84 -18.50 -9.24 -6.42
CA PRO A 84 -18.89 -7.90 -6.88
C PRO A 84 -18.89 -6.91 -5.71
N GLY A 85 -18.23 -5.76 -5.87
CA GLY A 85 -18.08 -4.76 -4.82
C GLY A 85 -17.23 -3.57 -5.27
N ILE A 86 -16.82 -2.74 -4.32
CA ILE A 86 -15.99 -1.57 -4.60
C ILE A 86 -14.56 -2.02 -4.86
N ILE A 87 -14.00 -1.61 -5.99
CA ILE A 87 -12.63 -1.93 -6.39
C ILE A 87 -11.61 -1.08 -5.61
N TYR A 88 -10.42 -1.62 -5.38
CA TYR A 88 -9.36 -0.98 -4.61
C TYR A 88 -8.99 0.43 -5.09
N LEU A 89 -9.02 0.69 -6.40
CA LEU A 89 -8.77 2.01 -6.98
C LEU A 89 -9.71 3.09 -6.45
N ALA A 90 -10.98 2.74 -6.23
CA ALA A 90 -11.98 3.66 -5.66
C ALA A 90 -11.77 3.82 -4.15
N LEU A 91 -11.38 2.77 -3.44
CA LEU A 91 -11.05 2.84 -2.01
C LEU A 91 -9.86 3.77 -1.75
N LEU A 92 -8.77 3.61 -2.52
CA LEU A 92 -7.60 4.49 -2.47
C LEU A 92 -7.96 5.95 -2.76
N HIS A 93 -8.75 6.14 -3.81
CA HIS A 93 -9.22 7.49 -4.18
C HIS A 93 -10.04 8.11 -3.07
N GLN A 94 -10.98 7.36 -2.48
CA GLN A 94 -11.82 7.82 -1.37
C GLN A 94 -10.99 8.14 -0.12
N ALA A 95 -9.97 7.33 0.19
CA ALA A 95 -9.08 7.58 1.33
C ALA A 95 -8.30 8.89 1.16
N LEU A 96 -7.82 9.18 -0.06
CA LEU A 96 -7.11 10.43 -0.35
C LEU A 96 -8.01 11.67 -0.47
N GLN A 97 -9.33 11.52 -0.47
CA GLN A 97 -10.28 12.62 -0.37
C GLN A 97 -10.58 13.02 1.08
N GLN A 98 -10.10 12.25 2.06
CA GLN A 98 -10.32 12.56 3.47
C GLN A 98 -9.24 13.50 4.01
N THR A 99 -9.63 14.37 4.94
CA THR A 99 -8.72 15.19 5.74
C THR A 99 -8.53 14.62 7.15
N ASP A 100 -9.41 13.72 7.56
CA ASP A 100 -9.32 13.01 8.84
C ASP A 100 -8.70 11.63 8.64
N TRP A 101 -7.68 11.32 9.45
CA TRP A 101 -6.94 10.06 9.39
C TRP A 101 -7.82 8.83 9.63
N ASN A 102 -8.76 8.90 10.57
CA ASN A 102 -9.65 7.76 10.85
C ASN A 102 -10.65 7.53 9.72
N LEU A 103 -11.20 8.60 9.14
CA LEU A 103 -12.10 8.49 7.99
C LEU A 103 -11.36 7.95 6.75
N ALA A 104 -10.09 8.31 6.55
CA ALA A 104 -9.27 7.74 5.48
C ALA A 104 -9.11 6.22 5.64
N ARG A 105 -8.81 5.73 6.84
CA ARG A 105 -8.72 4.30 7.13
C ARG A 105 -10.06 3.59 6.97
N GLN A 106 -11.14 4.17 7.50
CA GLN A 106 -12.51 3.66 7.35
C GLN A 106 -12.96 3.58 5.89
N SER A 107 -12.45 4.45 5.02
CA SER A 107 -12.68 4.36 3.57
C SER A 107 -12.13 3.05 2.96
N ILE A 108 -11.24 2.37 3.66
CA ILE A 108 -10.69 1.05 3.27
C ILE A 108 -11.39 -0.07 4.03
N THR A 109 -11.58 0.08 5.34
CA THR A 109 -12.04 -1.02 6.21
C THR A 109 -13.54 -1.25 6.20
N ASP A 110 -14.35 -0.20 6.09
CA ASP A 110 -15.79 -0.25 6.34
C ASP A 110 -16.65 -0.40 5.08
N LEU A 111 -16.03 -0.26 3.90
CA LEU A 111 -16.77 -0.34 2.64
C LEU A 111 -16.91 -1.78 2.11
N TYR A 112 -17.91 -2.01 1.26
CA TYR A 112 -18.20 -3.29 0.64
C TYR A 112 -17.19 -3.59 -0.48
N ARG A 113 -16.05 -4.18 -0.12
CA ARG A 113 -14.92 -4.46 -1.03
C ARG A 113 -15.21 -5.58 -2.01
N ALA A 114 -14.62 -5.47 -3.19
CA ALA A 114 -14.69 -6.50 -4.23
C ALA A 114 -13.68 -7.64 -4.01
N SER A 115 -12.50 -7.35 -3.46
CA SER A 115 -11.40 -8.30 -3.30
C SER A 115 -10.47 -7.86 -2.17
N GLY A 116 -9.39 -8.59 -1.95
CA GLY A 116 -8.35 -8.29 -0.99
C GLY A 116 -7.20 -7.47 -1.58
N HIS A 117 -6.68 -6.60 -0.74
CA HIS A 117 -5.44 -5.88 -0.96
C HIS A 117 -4.79 -5.60 0.39
N ASN A 118 -3.49 -5.39 0.36
CA ASN A 118 -2.80 -4.71 1.43
C ASN A 118 -2.76 -3.20 1.15
N TYR A 119 -2.93 -2.38 2.18
CA TYR A 119 -2.83 -0.93 2.11
C TYR A 119 -1.80 -0.44 3.13
N MET A 120 -0.68 0.05 2.63
CA MET A 120 0.33 0.71 3.45
C MET A 120 -0.02 2.20 3.54
N MET A 121 -0.31 2.69 4.75
CA MET A 121 -0.70 4.08 4.97
C MET A 121 0.24 4.78 5.95
N ALA A 122 0.48 6.06 5.71
CA ALA A 122 1.20 6.94 6.63
C ALA A 122 0.50 8.29 6.77
N HIS A 123 0.69 8.92 7.91
CA HIS A 123 0.18 10.25 8.23
C HIS A 123 1.33 11.17 8.66
N GLU A 124 1.19 12.47 8.43
CA GLU A 124 2.20 13.48 8.79
C GLU A 124 2.54 13.50 10.29
N SER A 125 1.62 13.01 11.16
CA SER A 125 1.90 12.82 12.60
C SER A 125 2.99 11.80 12.89
N GLY A 126 3.44 11.05 11.89
CA GLY A 126 4.39 9.95 12.03
C GLY A 126 3.74 8.56 12.18
N THR A 127 2.41 8.48 12.26
CA THR A 127 1.70 7.20 12.34
C THR A 127 1.78 6.46 11.01
N CYS A 128 2.18 5.19 11.04
CA CYS A 128 2.12 4.27 9.90
C CYS A 128 1.24 3.07 10.27
N VAL A 129 0.44 2.62 9.34
CA VAL A 129 -0.37 1.41 9.48
C VAL A 129 -0.30 0.57 8.20
N ASP A 130 -0.39 -0.72 8.38
CA ASP A 130 -0.56 -1.72 7.34
C ASP A 130 -1.93 -2.37 7.50
N ILE A 131 -2.74 -2.40 6.44
CA ILE A 131 -4.11 -2.92 6.49
C ILE A 131 -4.24 -4.02 5.46
N GLU A 132 -4.25 -5.28 5.92
CA GLU A 132 -4.59 -6.41 5.06
C GLU A 132 -6.09 -6.58 4.99
N THR A 133 -6.63 -6.78 3.79
CA THR A 133 -8.06 -6.98 3.57
C THR A 133 -8.32 -8.20 2.72
N THR A 134 -9.48 -8.84 2.94
CA THR A 134 -10.19 -9.66 1.96
C THR A 134 -11.45 -8.90 1.49
N ALA A 135 -12.33 -9.53 0.73
CA ALA A 135 -13.58 -8.88 0.38
C ALA A 135 -14.46 -8.63 1.63
N ALA A 136 -14.43 -9.52 2.63
CA ALA A 136 -15.28 -9.47 3.83
C ALA A 136 -14.54 -9.00 5.09
N GLU A 137 -13.28 -9.41 5.26
CA GLU A 137 -12.50 -9.25 6.48
C GLU A 137 -11.37 -8.23 6.29
N HIS A 138 -10.83 -7.72 7.38
CA HIS A 138 -9.60 -6.94 7.40
C HIS A 138 -8.85 -7.11 8.71
N GLU A 139 -7.56 -6.87 8.69
CA GLU A 139 -6.72 -6.74 9.89
C GLU A 139 -5.78 -5.56 9.72
N GLU A 140 -5.60 -4.80 10.80
CA GLU A 140 -4.80 -3.59 10.80
C GLU A 140 -3.65 -3.71 11.79
N PHE A 141 -2.46 -3.34 11.35
CA PHE A 141 -1.23 -3.36 12.14
C PHE A 141 -0.65 -1.94 12.22
N THR A 142 -0.53 -1.41 13.43
CA THR A 142 0.26 -0.19 13.64
C THR A 142 1.73 -0.53 13.55
N VAL A 143 2.48 0.21 12.75
CA VAL A 143 3.92 0.03 12.60
C VAL A 143 4.65 0.67 13.78
N GLU A 144 5.03 -0.15 14.74
CA GLU A 144 5.78 0.27 15.95
C GLU A 144 7.30 0.08 15.81
N THR A 145 7.72 -0.66 14.79
CA THR A 145 9.12 -0.91 14.43
C THR A 145 9.71 0.24 13.61
N PRO A 146 11.06 0.37 13.50
CA PRO A 146 11.67 1.39 12.64
C PRO A 146 11.21 1.32 11.18
N TRP A 147 10.91 0.13 10.67
CA TRP A 147 10.38 -0.10 9.33
C TRP A 147 9.45 -1.32 9.33
N TYR A 148 8.63 -1.41 8.31
CA TYR A 148 7.73 -2.53 8.01
C TYR A 148 7.66 -2.72 6.51
N VAL A 149 7.51 -3.96 6.05
CA VAL A 149 7.45 -4.32 4.63
C VAL A 149 6.30 -5.26 4.34
N HIS A 150 5.73 -5.14 3.16
CA HIS A 150 4.69 -6.02 2.66
C HIS A 150 4.89 -6.32 1.16
N THR A 151 4.49 -7.51 0.74
CA THR A 151 4.52 -7.93 -0.66
C THR A 151 3.12 -8.42 -1.10
N ASN A 152 2.99 -9.55 -1.77
CA ASN A 152 1.72 -10.00 -2.34
C ASN A 152 1.19 -11.30 -1.70
N HIS A 153 1.38 -11.51 -0.41
CA HIS A 153 0.80 -12.61 0.35
C HIS A 153 0.39 -12.14 1.74
N TYR A 154 -0.58 -12.79 2.35
CA TYR A 154 -1.03 -12.42 3.69
C TYR A 154 0.04 -12.71 4.74
N LEU A 155 0.29 -11.75 5.61
CA LEU A 155 1.13 -11.88 6.80
C LEU A 155 0.30 -12.13 8.06
N SER A 156 -0.96 -11.67 8.08
CA SER A 156 -1.91 -11.90 9.15
C SER A 156 -2.23 -13.38 9.33
N GLU A 157 -1.97 -13.92 10.51
CA GLU A 157 -2.35 -15.31 10.84
C GLU A 157 -3.86 -15.57 10.72
N ARG A 158 -4.67 -14.53 10.94
CA ARG A 158 -6.13 -14.60 10.82
C ARG A 158 -6.60 -14.65 9.37
N LEU A 159 -5.91 -13.93 8.47
CA LEU A 159 -6.32 -13.82 7.07
C LEU A 159 -5.63 -14.85 6.15
N LYS A 160 -4.47 -15.38 6.51
CA LYS A 160 -3.77 -16.44 5.75
C LYS A 160 -4.66 -17.61 5.31
N PRO A 161 -5.60 -18.13 6.14
CA PRO A 161 -6.48 -19.22 5.71
C PRO A 161 -7.45 -18.84 4.57
N LEU A 162 -7.63 -17.53 4.32
CA LEU A 162 -8.48 -17.01 3.25
C LEU A 162 -7.71 -16.73 1.95
N GLU A 163 -6.39 -16.91 1.94
CA GLU A 163 -5.56 -16.76 0.74
C GLU A 163 -5.86 -17.83 -0.30
N ASN A 164 -5.82 -17.45 -1.58
CA ASN A 164 -5.99 -18.40 -2.67
C ASN A 164 -4.83 -19.42 -2.66
N PRO A 165 -5.11 -20.73 -2.45
CA PRO A 165 -4.07 -21.74 -2.36
C PRO A 165 -3.32 -22.01 -3.68
N GLN A 166 -3.80 -21.46 -4.80
CA GLN A 166 -3.15 -21.56 -6.11
C GLN A 166 -2.22 -20.37 -6.40
N GLN A 167 -2.13 -19.42 -5.48
CA GLN A 167 -1.20 -18.29 -5.64
C GLN A 167 0.24 -18.77 -5.60
N ASP A 168 1.04 -18.37 -6.60
CA ASP A 168 2.50 -18.58 -6.56
C ASP A 168 3.12 -17.64 -5.52
N ARG A 169 3.69 -18.21 -4.48
CA ARG A 169 4.29 -17.47 -3.37
C ARG A 169 5.80 -17.30 -3.50
N CYS A 170 6.46 -17.99 -4.42
CA CYS A 170 7.92 -17.99 -4.53
C CYS A 170 8.49 -16.59 -4.69
N SER A 171 7.95 -15.79 -5.61
CA SER A 171 8.42 -14.42 -5.85
C SER A 171 8.12 -13.49 -4.68
N THR A 172 6.92 -13.57 -4.10
CA THR A 172 6.51 -12.66 -3.04
C THR A 172 7.25 -12.91 -1.72
N GLU A 173 7.50 -14.18 -1.36
CA GLU A 173 8.30 -14.56 -0.20
C GLU A 173 9.78 -14.20 -0.38
N TYR A 174 10.33 -14.42 -1.57
CA TYR A 174 11.71 -14.01 -1.88
C TYR A 174 11.90 -12.50 -1.77
N ARG A 175 10.99 -11.69 -2.30
CA ARG A 175 11.09 -10.23 -2.27
C ARG A 175 11.02 -9.67 -0.85
N ILE A 176 10.12 -10.17 -0.01
CA ILE A 176 10.04 -9.72 1.38
C ILE A 176 11.32 -10.08 2.17
N GLU A 177 11.89 -11.27 1.92
CA GLU A 177 13.14 -11.67 2.53
C GLU A 177 14.32 -10.77 2.08
N GLN A 178 14.40 -10.40 0.79
CA GLN A 178 15.47 -9.55 0.30
C GLN A 178 15.39 -8.13 0.87
N ILE A 179 14.21 -7.50 0.85
CA ILE A 179 14.06 -6.14 1.37
C ILE A 179 14.30 -6.11 2.89
N THR A 180 13.83 -7.12 3.62
CA THR A 180 14.11 -7.26 5.06
C THR A 180 15.60 -7.28 5.34
N ARG A 181 16.38 -8.08 4.60
CA ARG A 181 17.86 -8.13 4.75
C ARG A 181 18.52 -6.78 4.48
N VAL A 182 18.05 -6.04 3.47
CA VAL A 182 18.59 -4.71 3.14
C VAL A 182 18.31 -3.72 4.27
N LEU A 183 17.09 -3.71 4.80
CA LEU A 183 16.68 -2.81 5.86
C LEU A 183 17.34 -3.15 7.21
N ASP A 184 17.48 -4.44 7.53
CA ASP A 184 18.19 -4.90 8.75
C ASP A 184 19.69 -4.65 8.71
N GLY A 185 20.31 -4.73 7.53
CA GLY A 185 21.74 -4.50 7.34
C GLY A 185 22.14 -3.02 7.37
N GLY A 186 21.19 -2.10 7.41
CA GLY A 186 21.42 -0.65 7.47
C GLY A 186 21.79 -0.21 8.88
N GLU A 187 23.06 0.16 9.11
CA GLU A 187 23.50 0.72 10.40
C GLU A 187 23.00 2.15 10.66
N ASN A 188 22.31 2.76 9.70
CA ASN A 188 21.90 4.17 9.73
C ASN A 188 20.41 4.33 9.46
N LEU A 189 19.85 5.43 9.96
CA LEU A 189 18.50 5.88 9.63
C LEU A 189 18.30 5.99 8.12
N LEU A 190 17.12 5.61 7.68
CA LEU A 190 16.74 5.61 6.26
C LEU A 190 16.40 7.03 5.79
N SER A 191 16.75 7.34 4.55
CA SER A 191 16.35 8.59 3.87
C SER A 191 15.84 8.26 2.47
N PRO A 192 15.05 9.16 1.84
CA PRO A 192 14.55 8.93 0.48
C PRO A 192 15.65 8.62 -0.54
N GLU A 193 16.87 9.14 -0.36
CA GLU A 193 18.01 8.92 -1.27
C GLU A 193 18.64 7.53 -1.10
N LYS A 194 18.31 6.81 -0.01
CA LYS A 194 18.83 5.46 0.28
C LYS A 194 17.80 4.36 0.04
N LEU A 195 16.56 4.74 -0.18
CA LEU A 195 15.42 3.85 -0.48
C LEU A 195 15.19 3.77 -1.98
#